data_0bde937d7ff9d946e2a6a488aa1ce7ec
#
_entry.id   0bde937d7ff9d946e2a6a488aa1ce7ec
#
_cell.length_a   1.000
_cell.length_b   1.000
_cell.length_c   1.000
_cell.angle_alpha   90.00
_cell.angle_beta   90.00
_cell.angle_gamma   90.00
#
_symmetry.space_group_name_H-M   'P 1'
#
loop_
_entity.id
_entity.type
_entity.pdbx_description
1 polymer ?
#
loop_
_entity_poly.entity_id
_entity_poly.type
_entity_poly.pdbx_seq_one_letter_code
_entity_poly.pdbx_strand_id
1 'polypeptide(L)'
;IILVDDGSTDNTEELCRGFYSDLFPIHYFKIPNHGKHVAINFGIQKALGEWFFIVDSDDQLPEHSIENIIKESKKISDNKDIAVLCGMRFYKNGERVGGNLNFKEIDCSALDFRYKYHIKGDAAEAIRTTVIKKYPFPEFDDERFCPEALLFNRIARKYKTHYFNKNVYLCEYLT
;
A
#
# COMPACT_ATOMS: atom_id res chain seq x y z
N ILE A 1 -2.48 -2.73 -13.56
CA ILE A 1 -2.55 -3.48 -12.30
C ILE A 1 -1.60 -4.65 -12.39
N ILE A 2 -0.93 -4.98 -11.28
CA ILE A 2 -0.04 -6.13 -11.15
C ILE A 2 -0.66 -7.05 -10.10
N LEU A 3 -1.06 -8.25 -10.52
CA LEU A 3 -1.53 -9.32 -9.65
C LEU A 3 -0.39 -10.32 -9.44
N VAL A 4 0.05 -10.49 -8.21
CA VAL A 4 1.09 -11.45 -7.86
C VAL A 4 0.48 -12.54 -6.97
N ASP A 5 0.40 -13.74 -7.50
CA ASP A 5 -0.08 -14.93 -6.81
C ASP A 5 1.11 -15.65 -6.16
N ASP A 6 1.16 -15.66 -4.84
CA ASP A 6 2.20 -16.31 -4.04
C ASP A 6 1.93 -17.82 -3.87
N GLY A 7 1.70 -18.50 -5.00
CA GLY A 7 1.62 -19.96 -5.06
C GLY A 7 0.27 -20.54 -4.62
N SER A 8 -0.85 -19.88 -4.93
CA SER A 8 -2.19 -20.41 -4.67
C SER A 8 -2.39 -21.78 -5.31
N THR A 9 -3.11 -22.65 -4.61
CA THR A 9 -3.41 -24.04 -5.04
C THR A 9 -4.86 -24.26 -5.42
N ASP A 10 -5.70 -23.23 -5.32
CA ASP A 10 -7.09 -23.20 -5.72
C ASP A 10 -7.27 -22.65 -7.15
N ASN A 11 -8.45 -22.19 -7.49
CA ASN A 11 -8.79 -21.63 -8.81
C ASN A 11 -8.38 -20.15 -9.00
N THR A 12 -7.57 -19.58 -8.13
CA THR A 12 -7.11 -18.17 -8.18
C THR A 12 -6.48 -17.83 -9.54
N GLU A 13 -5.65 -18.72 -10.08
CA GLU A 13 -5.00 -18.49 -11.40
C GLU A 13 -6.02 -18.35 -12.52
N GLU A 14 -6.99 -19.26 -12.59
CA GLU A 14 -8.04 -19.24 -13.61
C GLU A 14 -8.87 -17.95 -13.52
N LEU A 15 -9.27 -17.58 -12.31
CA LEU A 15 -10.02 -16.36 -12.04
C LEU A 15 -9.23 -15.11 -12.47
N CYS A 16 -7.97 -14.99 -12.03
CA CYS A 16 -7.16 -13.81 -12.31
C CYS A 16 -6.79 -13.64 -13.79
N ARG A 17 -6.59 -14.76 -14.52
CA ARG A 17 -6.36 -14.71 -15.96
C ARG A 17 -7.59 -14.29 -16.76
N GLY A 18 -8.79 -14.42 -16.17
CA GLY A 18 -10.05 -13.92 -16.74
C GLY A 18 -10.27 -12.42 -16.58
N PHE A 19 -9.50 -11.73 -15.75
CA PHE A 19 -9.65 -10.30 -15.55
C PHE A 19 -9.16 -9.51 -16.76
N TYR A 20 -10.02 -8.63 -17.25
CA TYR A 20 -9.78 -7.78 -18.41
C TYR A 20 -10.25 -6.35 -18.15
N SER A 21 -9.55 -5.38 -18.73
CA SER A 21 -9.96 -3.97 -18.74
C SER A 21 -9.46 -3.29 -20.01
N ASP A 22 -10.35 -2.53 -20.66
CA ASP A 22 -9.98 -1.66 -21.80
C ASP A 22 -9.26 -0.38 -21.36
N LEU A 23 -9.32 -0.04 -20.06
CA LEU A 23 -8.81 1.24 -19.53
C LEU A 23 -7.36 1.16 -19.08
N PHE A 24 -6.91 -0.04 -18.67
CA PHE A 24 -5.56 -0.24 -18.15
C PHE A 24 -5.12 -1.71 -18.25
N PRO A 25 -3.83 -1.98 -18.41
CA PRO A 25 -3.33 -3.35 -18.46
C PRO A 25 -3.43 -4.03 -17.08
N ILE A 26 -3.79 -5.31 -17.10
CA ILE A 26 -3.77 -6.20 -15.94
C ILE A 26 -2.73 -7.29 -16.22
N HIS A 27 -1.72 -7.41 -15.38
CA HIS A 27 -0.67 -8.41 -15.50
C HIS A 27 -0.76 -9.38 -14.33
N TYR A 28 -0.92 -10.65 -14.62
CA TYR A 28 -0.92 -11.73 -13.64
C TYR A 28 0.42 -12.47 -13.66
N PHE A 29 0.98 -12.70 -12.47
CA PHE A 29 2.20 -13.46 -12.26
C PHE A 29 1.98 -14.45 -11.12
N LYS A 30 2.33 -15.72 -11.34
CA LYS A 30 2.37 -16.73 -10.29
C LYS A 30 3.82 -17.04 -9.94
N ILE A 31 4.12 -17.02 -8.66
CA ILE A 31 5.42 -17.35 -8.10
C ILE A 31 5.28 -18.51 -7.11
N PRO A 32 6.34 -19.24 -6.77
CA PRO A 32 6.32 -20.18 -5.65
C PRO A 32 5.99 -19.46 -4.34
N ASN A 33 5.28 -20.14 -3.41
CA ASN A 33 4.91 -19.57 -2.13
C ASN A 33 6.14 -19.32 -1.24
N HIS A 34 6.54 -18.07 -1.13
CA HIS A 34 7.63 -17.59 -0.28
C HIS A 34 7.20 -16.49 0.71
N GLY A 35 5.91 -16.17 0.74
CA GLY A 35 5.31 -15.19 1.63
C GLY A 35 5.07 -13.83 0.98
N LYS A 36 4.12 -13.09 1.55
CA LYS A 36 3.62 -11.80 1.05
C LYS A 36 4.74 -10.81 0.68
N HIS A 37 5.79 -10.72 1.50
CA HIS A 37 6.89 -9.78 1.28
C HIS A 37 7.68 -10.08 0.00
N VAL A 38 7.85 -11.35 -0.38
CA VAL A 38 8.49 -11.77 -1.64
C VAL A 38 7.58 -11.43 -2.83
N ALA A 39 6.29 -11.68 -2.70
CA ALA A 39 5.30 -11.27 -3.72
C ALA A 39 5.29 -9.76 -3.93
N ILE A 40 5.37 -8.96 -2.86
CA ILE A 40 5.49 -7.49 -2.95
C ILE A 40 6.79 -7.11 -3.66
N ASN A 41 7.94 -7.69 -3.30
CA ASN A 41 9.21 -7.42 -3.96
C ASN A 41 9.15 -7.71 -5.47
N PHE A 42 8.53 -8.81 -5.85
CA PHE A 42 8.31 -9.15 -7.25
C PHE A 42 7.44 -8.07 -7.95
N GLY A 43 6.34 -7.65 -7.32
CA GLY A 43 5.48 -6.59 -7.82
C GLY A 43 6.21 -5.26 -7.99
N ILE A 44 7.07 -4.89 -7.03
CA ILE A 44 7.90 -3.68 -7.08
C ILE A 44 8.82 -3.68 -8.31
N GLN A 45 9.43 -4.82 -8.64
CA GLN A 45 10.29 -4.94 -9.82
C GLN A 45 9.51 -4.71 -11.13
N LYS A 46 8.25 -5.17 -11.18
CA LYS A 46 7.37 -5.04 -12.35
C LYS A 46 6.69 -3.67 -12.46
N ALA A 47 6.70 -2.88 -11.38
CA ALA A 47 6.01 -1.60 -11.34
C ALA A 47 6.64 -0.55 -12.27
N LEU A 48 5.79 0.06 -13.11
CA LEU A 48 6.12 1.11 -14.07
C LEU A 48 5.50 2.47 -13.71
N GLY A 49 4.45 2.47 -12.88
CA GLY A 49 3.76 3.68 -12.44
C GLY A 49 4.63 4.56 -11.53
N GLU A 50 4.28 5.82 -11.38
CA GLU A 50 4.97 6.75 -10.49
C GLU A 50 4.81 6.35 -9.03
N TRP A 51 3.63 5.85 -8.67
CA TRP A 51 3.26 5.45 -7.33
C TRP A 51 2.97 3.95 -7.28
N PHE A 52 3.46 3.30 -6.24
CA PHE A 52 3.23 1.89 -5.93
C PHE A 52 2.27 1.81 -4.75
N PHE A 53 1.09 1.25 -4.95
CA PHE A 53 0.04 1.10 -3.95
C PHE A 53 -0.24 -0.38 -3.73
N ILE A 54 -0.10 -0.85 -2.49
CA ILE A 54 -0.31 -2.25 -2.12
C ILE A 54 -1.79 -2.42 -1.74
N VAL A 55 -2.43 -3.43 -2.33
CA VAL A 55 -3.80 -3.82 -2.01
C VAL A 55 -3.82 -5.31 -1.72
N ASP A 56 -4.28 -5.69 -0.54
CA ASP A 56 -4.41 -7.07 -0.12
C ASP A 56 -5.59 -7.74 -0.83
N SER A 57 -5.50 -9.04 -1.09
CA SER A 57 -6.50 -9.77 -1.87
C SER A 57 -7.86 -9.93 -1.16
N ASP A 58 -7.89 -9.77 0.14
CA ASP A 58 -9.06 -9.85 1.02
C ASP A 58 -9.67 -8.47 1.36
N ASP A 59 -9.05 -7.40 0.87
CA ASP A 59 -9.48 -6.02 1.08
C ASP A 59 -10.11 -5.39 -0.17
N GLN A 60 -10.67 -4.19 -0.05
CA GLN A 60 -11.38 -3.50 -1.11
C GLN A 60 -10.96 -2.03 -1.21
N LEU A 61 -11.03 -1.47 -2.41
CA LEU A 61 -10.89 -0.04 -2.63
C LEU A 61 -12.28 0.58 -2.75
N PRO A 62 -12.63 1.56 -1.90
CA PRO A 62 -13.88 2.31 -2.09
C PRO A 62 -13.83 3.12 -3.38
N GLU A 63 -15.00 3.55 -3.84
CA GLU A 63 -15.12 4.45 -4.98
C GLU A 63 -14.24 5.69 -4.79
N HIS A 64 -13.60 6.16 -5.86
CA HIS A 64 -12.68 7.30 -5.87
C HIS A 64 -11.36 7.13 -5.10
N SER A 65 -10.99 5.92 -4.63
CA SER A 65 -9.71 5.71 -3.92
C SER A 65 -8.51 6.16 -4.73
N ILE A 66 -8.38 5.65 -5.94
CA ILE A 66 -7.26 5.96 -6.84
C ILE A 66 -7.29 7.44 -7.26
N GLU A 67 -8.47 7.97 -7.54
CA GLU A 67 -8.65 9.40 -7.87
C GLU A 67 -8.17 10.30 -6.71
N ASN A 68 -8.53 9.96 -5.47
CA ASN A 68 -8.07 10.67 -4.29
C ASN A 68 -6.55 10.62 -4.14
N ILE A 69 -5.93 9.44 -4.31
CA ILE A 69 -4.47 9.28 -4.26
C ILE A 69 -3.81 10.14 -5.35
N ILE A 70 -4.31 10.11 -6.59
CA ILE A 70 -3.79 10.93 -7.70
C ILE A 70 -3.94 12.42 -7.40
N LYS A 71 -5.05 12.84 -6.82
CA LYS A 71 -5.28 14.24 -6.44
C LYS A 71 -4.28 14.72 -5.39
N GLU A 72 -4.05 13.92 -4.36
CA GLU A 72 -3.07 14.25 -3.32
C GLU A 72 -1.63 14.19 -3.84
N SER A 73 -1.31 13.26 -4.75
CA SER A 73 0.04 13.19 -5.35
C SER A 73 0.43 14.46 -6.11
N LYS A 74 -0.53 15.11 -6.76
CA LYS A 74 -0.31 16.38 -7.47
C LYS A 74 0.09 17.53 -6.54
N LYS A 75 -0.40 17.55 -5.31
CA LYS A 75 -0.06 18.59 -4.31
C LYS A 75 1.40 18.54 -3.88
N ILE A 76 1.98 17.35 -3.93
CA ILE A 76 3.35 17.08 -3.45
C ILE A 76 4.32 16.72 -4.58
N SER A 77 3.95 16.95 -5.84
CA SER A 77 4.74 16.56 -7.02
C SER A 77 6.19 17.07 -6.96
N ASP A 78 6.37 18.32 -6.54
CA ASP A 78 7.66 18.99 -6.48
C ASP A 78 8.41 18.77 -5.17
N ASN A 79 7.74 18.23 -4.15
CA ASN A 79 8.37 17.97 -2.85
C ASN A 79 9.05 16.59 -2.82
N LYS A 80 10.37 16.59 -3.04
CA LYS A 80 11.20 15.37 -3.07
C LYS A 80 11.43 14.75 -1.67
N ASP A 81 11.15 15.50 -0.59
CA ASP A 81 11.25 14.98 0.78
C ASP A 81 10.07 14.07 1.13
N ILE A 82 8.96 14.15 0.39
CA ILE A 82 7.80 13.30 0.58
C ILE A 82 7.85 12.14 -0.42
N ALA A 83 7.95 10.92 0.10
CA ALA A 83 7.99 9.71 -0.69
C ALA A 83 6.76 8.82 -0.53
N VAL A 84 5.91 9.10 0.45
CA VAL A 84 4.74 8.29 0.78
C VAL A 84 3.49 9.18 0.82
N LEU A 85 2.44 8.74 0.17
CA LEU A 85 1.07 9.21 0.32
C LEU A 85 0.35 8.22 1.23
N CYS A 86 -0.35 8.70 2.23
CA CYS A 86 -1.01 7.85 3.18
C CYS A 86 -2.45 8.31 3.41
N GLY A 87 -3.38 7.59 2.81
CA GLY A 87 -4.80 7.71 3.09
C GLY A 87 -5.23 6.81 4.25
N MET A 88 -6.49 6.88 4.63
CA MET A 88 -6.99 6.16 5.79
C MET A 88 -7.70 4.88 5.38
N ARG A 89 -7.57 3.85 6.23
CA ARG A 89 -8.36 2.62 6.17
C ARG A 89 -9.64 2.78 6.98
N PHE A 90 -10.70 2.23 6.46
CA PHE A 90 -12.02 2.23 7.10
C PHE A 90 -12.58 0.81 7.13
N TYR A 91 -13.42 0.56 8.11
CA TYR A 91 -14.27 -0.63 8.12
C TYR A 91 -15.45 -0.45 7.16
N LYS A 92 -16.08 -1.55 6.75
CA LYS A 92 -17.29 -1.52 5.90
C LYS A 92 -18.47 -0.76 6.54
N ASN A 93 -18.48 -0.61 7.87
CA ASN A 93 -19.49 0.16 8.59
C ASN A 93 -19.26 1.70 8.52
N GLY A 94 -18.17 2.14 7.86
CA GLY A 94 -17.84 3.56 7.70
C GLY A 94 -17.01 4.16 8.82
N GLU A 95 -16.60 3.38 9.81
CA GLU A 95 -15.71 3.84 10.89
C GLU A 95 -14.25 3.77 10.45
N ARG A 96 -13.45 4.78 10.81
CA ARG A 96 -12.01 4.75 10.54
C ARG A 96 -11.30 3.78 11.48
N VAL A 97 -10.37 2.99 10.94
CA VAL A 97 -9.47 2.14 11.72
C VAL A 97 -8.58 3.02 12.60
N GLY A 98 -8.70 2.85 13.93
CA GLY A 98 -7.96 3.63 14.93
C GLY A 98 -8.63 4.94 15.37
N GLY A 99 -9.92 5.15 15.07
CA GLY A 99 -10.73 6.28 15.57
C GLY A 99 -10.61 7.56 14.75
N ASN A 100 -11.13 8.66 15.24
CA ASN A 100 -11.21 9.92 14.51
C ASN A 100 -9.88 10.66 14.42
N LEU A 101 -9.73 11.48 13.37
CA LEU A 101 -8.59 12.38 13.16
C LEU A 101 -9.02 13.83 13.25
N ASN A 102 -8.16 14.65 13.86
CA ASN A 102 -8.41 16.10 14.03
C ASN A 102 -7.72 16.97 12.97
N PHE A 103 -7.21 16.35 11.90
CA PHE A 103 -6.59 17.07 10.78
C PHE A 103 -7.21 16.63 9.44
N LYS A 104 -7.07 17.48 8.44
CA LYS A 104 -7.46 17.17 7.07
C LYS A 104 -6.29 16.57 6.29
N GLU A 105 -5.12 17.15 6.44
CA GLU A 105 -3.86 16.70 5.85
C GLU A 105 -2.68 17.16 6.71
N ILE A 106 -1.57 16.39 6.73
CA ILE A 106 -0.34 16.70 7.47
C ILE A 106 0.87 16.02 6.84
N ASP A 107 1.97 16.75 6.74
CA ASP A 107 3.26 16.25 6.26
C ASP A 107 4.19 16.01 7.45
N CYS A 108 4.47 14.78 7.78
CA CYS A 108 5.35 14.46 8.88
C CYS A 108 6.06 13.11 8.68
N SER A 109 7.00 12.78 9.56
CA SER A 109 7.57 11.45 9.61
C SER A 109 6.54 10.43 10.14
N ALA A 110 6.71 9.15 9.79
CA ALA A 110 5.86 8.09 10.36
C ALA A 110 5.99 8.00 11.89
N LEU A 111 7.16 8.34 12.44
CA LEU A 111 7.39 8.39 13.89
C LEU A 111 6.61 9.54 14.54
N ASP A 112 6.66 10.75 13.96
CA ASP A 112 5.87 11.87 14.47
C ASP A 112 4.36 11.53 14.42
N PHE A 113 3.90 10.93 13.33
CA PHE A 113 2.51 10.52 13.18
C PHE A 113 2.06 9.60 14.31
N ARG A 114 2.86 8.59 14.65
CA ARG A 114 2.53 7.62 15.69
C ARG A 114 2.73 8.18 17.11
N TYR A 115 3.85 8.83 17.38
CA TYR A 115 4.28 9.15 18.75
C TYR A 115 4.03 10.60 19.14
N LYS A 116 4.14 11.56 18.24
CA LYS A 116 3.88 12.97 18.53
C LYS A 116 2.41 13.32 18.39
N TYR A 117 1.75 12.82 17.32
CA TYR A 117 0.33 13.06 17.07
C TYR A 117 -0.57 11.96 17.64
N HIS A 118 -0.01 10.91 18.19
CA HIS A 118 -0.70 9.78 18.84
C HIS A 118 -1.76 9.11 17.93
N ILE A 119 -1.53 9.08 16.62
CA ILE A 119 -2.47 8.50 15.68
C ILE A 119 -2.34 6.98 15.69
N LYS A 120 -3.46 6.31 15.92
CA LYS A 120 -3.58 4.85 15.95
C LYS A 120 -4.24 4.32 14.68
N GLY A 121 -4.16 3.00 14.52
CA GLY A 121 -4.77 2.26 13.41
C GLY A 121 -3.86 2.16 12.19
N ASP A 122 -4.23 1.25 11.30
CA ASP A 122 -3.54 1.05 10.05
C ASP A 122 -4.01 2.10 9.02
N ALA A 123 -3.16 2.35 8.07
CA ALA A 123 -3.40 3.30 7.00
C ALA A 123 -3.03 2.65 5.65
N ALA A 124 -3.31 3.34 4.56
CA ALA A 124 -3.07 2.81 3.22
C ALA A 124 -2.04 3.68 2.51
N GLU A 125 -0.88 3.10 2.25
CA GLU A 125 0.29 3.80 1.76
C GLU A 125 0.50 3.56 0.27
N ALA A 126 0.61 4.65 -0.49
CA ALA A 126 1.17 4.66 -1.84
C ALA A 126 2.56 5.28 -1.81
N ILE A 127 3.56 4.57 -2.31
CA ILE A 127 4.97 4.94 -2.21
C ILE A 127 5.49 5.31 -3.59
N ARG A 128 6.35 6.35 -3.70
CA ARG A 128 7.04 6.62 -4.97
C ARG A 128 7.79 5.37 -5.41
N THR A 129 7.52 4.89 -6.62
CA THR A 129 8.12 3.66 -7.17
C THR A 129 9.66 3.75 -7.19
N THR A 130 10.20 4.92 -7.49
CA THR A 130 11.65 5.17 -7.47
C THR A 130 12.28 5.07 -6.08
N VAL A 131 11.48 5.24 -5.04
CA VAL A 131 11.91 5.11 -3.64
C VAL A 131 11.76 3.66 -3.20
N ILE A 132 10.59 3.04 -3.33
CA ILE A 132 10.35 1.68 -2.84
C ILE A 132 11.33 0.68 -3.47
N LYS A 133 11.72 0.85 -4.74
CA LYS A 133 12.74 0.03 -5.41
C LYS A 133 14.12 0.03 -4.72
N LYS A 134 14.40 1.02 -3.86
CA LYS A 134 15.66 1.10 -3.09
C LYS A 134 15.57 0.42 -1.71
N TYR A 135 14.38 0.01 -1.32
CA TYR A 135 14.10 -0.55 0.02
C TYR A 135 13.33 -1.87 -0.07
N PRO A 136 13.81 -2.89 -0.84
CA PRO A 136 13.11 -4.16 -0.91
C PRO A 136 13.01 -4.80 0.48
N PHE A 137 12.02 -5.65 0.69
CA PHE A 137 12.00 -6.52 1.87
C PHE A 137 13.20 -7.45 1.85
N PRO A 138 13.81 -7.75 3.01
CA PRO A 138 14.77 -8.85 3.08
C PRO A 138 14.07 -10.18 2.81
N GLU A 139 14.74 -11.07 2.12
CA GLU A 139 14.27 -12.41 1.81
C GLU A 139 15.21 -13.43 2.45
N PHE A 140 14.65 -14.38 3.17
CA PHE A 140 15.38 -15.46 3.83
C PHE A 140 14.70 -16.79 3.50
N ASP A 141 15.47 -17.81 3.21
CA ASP A 141 14.96 -19.10 2.69
C ASP A 141 13.94 -19.78 3.63
N ASP A 142 14.13 -19.63 4.95
CA ASP A 142 13.30 -20.28 5.96
C ASP A 142 12.22 -19.35 6.57
N GLU A 143 12.10 -18.10 6.10
CA GLU A 143 11.16 -17.10 6.67
C GLU A 143 10.11 -16.67 5.65
N ARG A 144 8.84 -16.97 5.94
CA ARG A 144 7.71 -16.60 5.07
C ARG A 144 6.94 -15.37 5.54
N PHE A 145 7.34 -14.80 6.66
CA PHE A 145 6.70 -13.61 7.20
C PHE A 145 7.70 -12.49 7.42
N CYS A 146 7.44 -11.34 6.81
CA CYS A 146 8.15 -10.10 7.09
C CYS A 146 7.14 -8.98 7.35
N PRO A 147 7.16 -8.33 8.51
CA PRO A 147 6.21 -7.27 8.81
C PRO A 147 6.42 -6.08 7.89
N GLU A 148 5.35 -5.54 7.33
CA GLU A 148 5.40 -4.37 6.45
C GLU A 148 6.02 -3.14 7.12
N ALA A 149 5.87 -3.02 8.45
CA ALA A 149 6.50 -1.98 9.24
C ALA A 149 8.02 -1.87 9.03
N LEU A 150 8.70 -2.97 8.68
CA LEU A 150 10.12 -2.95 8.38
C LEU A 150 10.43 -2.09 7.15
N LEU A 151 9.63 -2.22 6.09
CA LEU A 151 9.74 -1.42 4.87
C LEU A 151 9.48 0.06 5.18
N PHE A 152 8.33 0.35 5.80
CA PHE A 152 7.89 1.71 6.08
C PHE A 152 8.84 2.44 7.02
N ASN A 153 9.34 1.77 8.07
CA ASN A 153 10.31 2.36 9.00
C ASN A 153 11.65 2.68 8.32
N ARG A 154 12.11 1.86 7.38
CA ARG A 154 13.35 2.14 6.61
C ARG A 154 13.18 3.37 5.73
N ILE A 155 12.04 3.53 5.06
CA ILE A 155 11.71 4.69 4.23
C ILE A 155 11.56 5.95 5.10
N ALA A 156 10.87 5.85 6.24
CA ALA A 156 10.59 6.95 7.16
C ALA A 156 11.84 7.56 7.79
N ARG A 157 12.98 6.86 7.79
CA ARG A 157 14.28 7.43 8.23
C ARG A 157 14.79 8.55 7.33
N LYS A 158 14.32 8.60 6.08
CA LYS A 158 14.83 9.54 5.07
C LYS A 158 13.75 10.43 4.47
N TYR A 159 12.51 9.94 4.44
CA TYR A 159 11.43 10.60 3.75
C TYR A 159 10.25 10.85 4.70
N LYS A 160 9.50 11.90 4.41
CA LYS A 160 8.22 12.20 5.04
C LYS A 160 7.08 11.50 4.32
N THR A 161 5.96 11.46 4.99
CA THR A 161 4.67 10.99 4.48
C THR A 161 3.69 12.15 4.44
N HIS A 162 2.97 12.27 3.36
CA HIS A 162 1.80 13.12 3.24
C HIS A 162 0.57 12.33 3.68
N TYR A 163 0.07 12.59 4.88
CA TYR A 163 -1.14 11.99 5.41
C TYR A 163 -2.35 12.84 5.05
N PHE A 164 -3.41 12.21 4.56
CA PHE A 164 -4.66 12.87 4.24
C PHE A 164 -5.86 12.07 4.75
N ASN A 165 -6.79 12.76 5.39
CA ASN A 165 -7.95 12.14 6.05
C ASN A 165 -9.07 11.86 5.04
N LYS A 166 -8.84 10.86 4.18
CA LYS A 166 -9.83 10.33 3.25
C LYS A 166 -9.82 8.81 3.28
N ASN A 167 -11.02 8.23 3.14
CA ASN A 167 -11.16 6.81 2.93
C ASN A 167 -10.60 6.43 1.54
N VAL A 168 -9.56 5.63 1.52
CA VAL A 168 -8.97 5.08 0.29
C VAL A 168 -8.85 3.57 0.34
N TYR A 169 -9.26 2.95 1.44
CA TYR A 169 -9.08 1.53 1.65
C TYR A 169 -10.14 0.97 2.62
N LEU A 170 -10.80 -0.11 2.25
CA LEU A 170 -11.76 -0.81 3.10
C LEU A 170 -11.16 -2.15 3.52
N CYS A 171 -11.12 -2.38 4.81
CA CYS A 171 -10.67 -3.65 5.39
C CYS A 171 -11.72 -4.27 6.32
N GLU A 172 -11.59 -5.57 6.50
CA GLU A 172 -12.40 -6.34 7.43
C GLU A 172 -11.45 -7.20 8.27
N TYR A 173 -11.27 -6.82 9.54
CA TYR A 173 -10.52 -7.68 10.46
C TYR A 173 -11.43 -8.81 10.91
N LEU A 174 -11.03 -10.04 10.66
CA LEU A 174 -11.67 -11.22 11.21
C LEU A 174 -11.46 -11.21 12.73
N THR A 175 -12.56 -11.19 13.47
CA THR A 175 -12.58 -11.26 14.94
C THR A 175 -12.38 -12.69 15.43
#